data_fcbbb050ca0030da586ba71ab71ae301
#
_entry.id   fcbbb050ca0030da586ba71ab71ae301
#
_cell.length_a   1.000
_cell.length_b   1.000
_cell.length_c   1.000
_cell.angle_alpha   90.00
_cell.angle_beta   90.00
_cell.angle_gamma   90.00
#
_symmetry.space_group_name_H-M   'P 1'
#
loop_
_entity.id
_entity.type
_entity.pdbx_description
1 polymer ?
#
loop_
_entity_poly.entity_id
_entity_poly.type
_entity_poly.pdbx_seq_one_letter_code
_entity_poly.pdbx_strand_id
1 'polypeptide(L)'
;MMNRRWHSLILIGCLFSLAFTPTHQKWVKLGERTVNHAVDRDEIVVSAKKGVFRKIKLKVKRRKVTFRDVKVHFANGDVQDVTLRREIPAGGETRVIDLEGNNRVITKVVFWYNTTSVKGKRAKVQLLGER
;
A
#
# COMPACT_ATOMS: atom_id res chain seq x y z
N MET A 1 54.60 -17.84 -10.97
CA MET A 1 53.90 -17.52 -10.93
C MET A 1 52.92 -17.43 -10.87
N MET A 2 52.68 -17.34 -10.64
CA MET A 2 51.73 -16.83 -10.56
C MET A 2 50.70 -16.68 -10.53
N ASN A 3 50.92 -16.83 -10.45
CA ASN A 3 49.95 -16.29 -10.43
C ASN A 3 48.96 -16.25 -10.41
N ARG A 4 49.15 -16.20 -10.38
CA ARG A 4 48.22 -15.76 -10.36
C ARG A 4 47.10 -15.77 -10.23
N ARG A 5 47.35 -15.85 -10.08
CA ARG A 5 46.37 -15.51 -10.00
C ARG A 5 45.35 -15.45 -9.78
N TRP A 6 45.58 -15.45 -9.69
CA TRP A 6 44.61 -14.99 -9.51
C TRP A 6 43.65 -15.01 -9.58
N HIS A 7 43.89 -14.97 -9.62
CA HIS A 7 42.90 -14.55 -9.80
C HIS A 7 41.90 -14.80 -9.73
N SER A 8 42.28 -15.02 -9.67
CA SER A 8 41.25 -14.83 -9.69
C SER A 8 40.35 -14.95 -9.35
N LEU A 9 40.43 -14.92 -9.13
CA LEU A 9 39.47 -14.49 -8.88
C LEU A 9 38.56 -14.44 -8.77
N ILE A 10 38.87 -14.45 -8.81
CA ILE A 10 37.90 -13.93 -8.79
C ILE A 10 37.02 -14.00 -8.82
N LEU A 11 37.13 -14.07 -8.76
CA LEU A 11 36.03 -13.69 -8.87
C LEU A 11 35.12 -13.83 -8.75
N ILE A 12 35.33 -13.95 -8.65
CA ILE A 12 34.26 -13.73 -8.62
C ILE A 12 33.46 -13.54 -8.35
N GLY A 13 33.65 -13.49 -8.32
CA GLY A 13 32.70 -12.93 -8.27
C GLY A 13 31.91 -12.95 -8.04
N CYS A 14 32.00 -12.92 -8.02
CA CYS A 14 31.02 -12.62 -7.96
C CYS A 14 30.20 -12.88 -7.77
N LEU A 15 30.29 -12.95 -7.57
CA LEU A 15 29.34 -12.93 -7.50
C LEU A 15 28.57 -13.02 -7.10
N PHE A 16 28.50 -13.01 -6.89
CA PHE A 16 27.56 -12.79 -6.66
C PHE A 16 26.78 -12.59 -6.50
N SER A 17 27.17 -12.38 -6.50
CA SER A 17 26.23 -12.19 -6.49
C SER A 17 25.57 -12.10 -6.26
N LEU A 18 25.55 -12.02 -6.13
CA LEU A 18 24.63 -11.97 -5.96
C LEU A 18 23.85 -11.89 -5.75
N ALA A 19 24.23 -11.78 -5.56
CA ALA A 19 23.26 -11.86 -5.25
C ALA A 19 22.27 -11.40 -5.71
N PHE A 20 22.02 -11.47 -5.89
CA PHE A 20 20.93 -10.95 -6.19
C PHE A 20 19.69 -11.32 -5.69
N THR A 21 19.26 -10.64 -4.97
CA THR A 21 18.02 -10.90 -4.35
C THR A 21 16.95 -10.14 -5.10
N PRO A 22 16.07 -10.79 -5.79
CA PRO A 22 15.01 -10.07 -6.45
C PRO A 22 14.19 -9.36 -5.39
N THR A 23 14.08 -8.06 -5.50
CA THR A 23 13.16 -7.30 -4.69
C THR A 23 11.76 -7.72 -5.09
N HIS A 24 11.09 -8.37 -4.19
CA HIS A 24 9.70 -8.73 -4.42
C HIS A 24 8.82 -7.53 -4.19
N GLN A 25 7.93 -7.30 -5.13
CA GLN A 25 6.87 -6.34 -4.95
C GLN A 25 5.91 -6.95 -3.93
N LYS A 26 6.06 -6.58 -2.67
CA LYS A 26 5.21 -7.10 -1.61
C LYS A 26 3.80 -6.54 -1.66
N TRP A 27 3.67 -5.32 -2.15
CA TRP A 27 2.42 -4.59 -2.10
C TRP A 27 1.63 -4.78 -3.38
N VAL A 28 0.40 -5.26 -3.21
CA VAL A 28 -0.53 -5.51 -4.31
C VAL A 28 -1.61 -4.44 -4.29
N LYS A 29 -1.90 -3.87 -5.45
CA LYS A 29 -2.99 -2.91 -5.56
C LYS A 29 -4.32 -3.64 -5.46
N LEU A 30 -5.10 -3.28 -4.46
CA LEU A 30 -6.42 -3.88 -4.22
C LEU A 30 -7.54 -3.08 -4.85
N GLY A 31 -7.33 -1.81 -5.07
CA GLY A 31 -8.31 -0.94 -5.69
C GLY A 31 -7.91 0.51 -5.57
N GLU A 32 -8.71 1.37 -6.14
CA GLU A 32 -8.47 2.81 -6.06
C GLU A 32 -9.78 3.57 -6.17
N ARG A 33 -9.76 4.80 -5.69
CA ARG A 33 -10.91 5.68 -5.73
C ARG A 33 -10.45 7.11 -6.01
N THR A 34 -11.11 7.77 -6.96
CA THR A 34 -10.94 9.20 -7.14
C THR A 34 -11.88 9.87 -6.16
N VAL A 35 -11.32 10.67 -5.24
CA VAL A 35 -12.11 11.29 -4.19
C VAL A 35 -12.69 12.61 -4.67
N ASN A 36 -13.87 12.90 -4.20
CA ASN A 36 -14.63 14.06 -4.58
C ASN A 36 -14.70 15.04 -3.39
N HIS A 37 -14.39 16.29 -3.62
CA HIS A 37 -14.42 17.29 -2.57
C HIS A 37 -15.83 17.54 -1.99
N ALA A 38 -16.86 17.16 -2.71
CA ALA A 38 -18.23 17.31 -2.25
C ALA A 38 -18.65 16.19 -1.27
N VAL A 39 -17.81 15.17 -1.11
CA VAL A 39 -18.08 14.01 -0.26
C VAL A 39 -16.87 13.79 0.62
N ASP A 40 -17.10 13.56 1.90
CA ASP A 40 -16.01 13.38 2.86
C ASP A 40 -15.84 11.91 3.24
N ARG A 41 -16.51 11.01 2.56
CA ARG A 41 -16.47 9.57 2.79
C ARG A 41 -16.48 8.85 1.46
N ASP A 42 -15.57 7.89 1.33
CA ASP A 42 -15.55 7.02 0.15
C ASP A 42 -15.18 5.61 0.54
N GLU A 43 -15.36 4.68 -0.38
CA GLU A 43 -14.98 3.30 -0.13
C GLU A 43 -14.32 2.69 -1.35
N ILE A 44 -13.42 1.76 -1.08
CA ILE A 44 -12.78 0.94 -2.09
C ILE A 44 -13.24 -0.48 -1.86
N VAL A 45 -13.98 -1.02 -2.83
CA VAL A 45 -14.45 -2.41 -2.78
C VAL A 45 -13.33 -3.31 -3.24
N VAL A 46 -13.08 -4.39 -2.51
CA VAL A 46 -12.03 -5.35 -2.81
C VAL A 46 -12.66 -6.66 -3.23
N SER A 47 -12.25 -7.17 -4.38
CA SER A 47 -12.74 -8.47 -4.84
C SER A 47 -12.20 -9.58 -3.94
N ALA A 48 -13.07 -10.53 -3.56
CA ALA A 48 -12.67 -11.69 -2.78
C ALA A 48 -11.60 -12.52 -3.49
N LYS A 49 -11.52 -12.42 -4.83
CA LYS A 49 -10.49 -13.10 -5.61
C LYS A 49 -9.08 -12.63 -5.29
N LYS A 50 -8.95 -11.46 -4.69
CA LYS A 50 -7.63 -10.96 -4.29
C LYS A 50 -6.99 -11.82 -3.21
N GLY A 51 -7.80 -12.55 -2.43
CA GLY A 51 -7.31 -13.48 -1.43
C GLY A 51 -7.09 -12.85 -0.07
N VAL A 52 -6.11 -13.37 0.66
CA VAL A 52 -5.85 -12.97 2.04
C VAL A 52 -4.69 -11.99 2.12
N PHE A 53 -4.78 -11.09 3.11
CA PHE A 53 -3.76 -10.08 3.36
C PHE A 53 -3.53 -9.95 4.86
N ARG A 54 -2.36 -9.46 5.23
CA ARG A 54 -2.00 -9.23 6.63
C ARG A 54 -1.84 -7.75 6.93
N LYS A 55 -1.54 -6.95 5.94
CA LYS A 55 -1.28 -5.51 6.10
C LYS A 55 -1.86 -4.74 4.95
N ILE A 56 -2.23 -3.50 5.20
CA ILE A 56 -2.67 -2.56 4.16
C ILE A 56 -2.03 -1.21 4.37
N LYS A 57 -2.05 -0.40 3.33
CA LYS A 57 -1.74 1.03 3.39
C LYS A 57 -2.48 1.74 2.27
N LEU A 58 -2.61 3.05 2.42
CA LEU A 58 -3.23 3.91 1.41
C LEU A 58 -2.16 4.79 0.78
N LYS A 59 -2.20 4.90 -0.53
CA LYS A 59 -1.30 5.76 -1.29
C LYS A 59 -2.13 6.88 -1.93
N VAL A 60 -1.62 8.10 -1.84
CA VAL A 60 -2.32 9.28 -2.34
C VAL A 60 -1.62 9.78 -3.59
N LYS A 61 -2.42 10.14 -4.59
CA LYS A 61 -1.93 10.71 -5.85
C LYS A 61 -2.65 12.00 -6.16
N ARG A 62 -1.99 12.86 -6.91
CA ARG A 62 -2.49 14.09 -7.50
C ARG A 62 -2.65 15.24 -6.52
N ARG A 63 -3.34 15.03 -5.41
CA ARG A 63 -3.61 16.05 -4.40
C ARG A 63 -3.45 15.45 -3.03
N LYS A 64 -3.11 16.26 -2.05
CA LYS A 64 -3.04 15.78 -0.66
C LYS A 64 -4.42 15.42 -0.15
N VAL A 65 -4.46 14.47 0.77
CA VAL A 65 -5.68 14.05 1.45
C VAL A 65 -5.39 13.98 2.94
N THR A 66 -6.25 14.57 3.74
CA THR A 66 -6.18 14.44 5.19
C THR A 66 -7.17 13.36 5.60
N PHE A 67 -6.63 12.20 5.99
CA PHE A 67 -7.46 11.10 6.46
C PHE A 67 -7.83 11.32 7.91
N ARG A 68 -9.06 10.97 8.26
CA ARG A 68 -9.52 10.97 9.65
C ARG A 68 -9.60 9.54 10.16
N ASP A 69 -10.49 8.76 9.61
CA ASP A 69 -10.74 7.40 10.06
C ASP A 69 -10.79 6.46 8.88
N VAL A 70 -10.47 5.20 9.15
CA VAL A 70 -10.55 4.12 8.16
C VAL A 70 -11.25 2.95 8.83
N LYS A 71 -12.16 2.30 8.11
CA LYS A 71 -12.79 1.06 8.55
C LYS A 71 -12.50 -0.02 7.53
N VAL A 72 -11.93 -1.11 8.00
CA VAL A 72 -11.64 -2.28 7.15
C VAL A 72 -12.73 -3.31 7.40
N HIS A 73 -13.44 -3.67 6.35
CA HIS A 73 -14.50 -4.68 6.43
C HIS A 73 -13.97 -6.01 5.91
N PHE A 74 -14.15 -7.04 6.71
CA PHE A 74 -13.67 -8.39 6.40
C PHE A 74 -14.82 -9.29 5.95
N ALA A 75 -14.46 -10.35 5.23
CA ALA A 75 -15.44 -11.27 4.65
C ALA A 75 -16.31 -11.96 5.70
N ASN A 76 -15.81 -12.14 6.92
CA ASN A 76 -16.58 -12.76 8.00
C ASN A 76 -17.53 -11.79 8.72
N GLY A 77 -17.59 -10.54 8.27
CA GLY A 77 -18.45 -9.52 8.87
C GLY A 77 -17.76 -8.63 9.90
N ASP A 78 -16.56 -8.97 10.30
CA ASP A 78 -15.80 -8.12 11.23
C ASP A 78 -15.43 -6.78 10.60
N VAL A 79 -15.29 -5.77 11.45
CA VAL A 79 -14.85 -4.44 11.02
C VAL A 79 -13.73 -4.00 11.96
N GLN A 80 -12.62 -3.57 11.37
CA GLN A 80 -11.52 -3.01 12.12
C GLN A 80 -11.50 -1.50 11.94
N ASP A 81 -11.53 -0.77 13.06
CA ASP A 81 -11.44 0.68 13.05
C ASP A 81 -9.98 1.10 13.16
N VAL A 82 -9.59 2.05 12.32
CA VAL A 82 -8.25 2.61 12.33
C VAL A 82 -8.34 4.12 12.31
N THR A 83 -7.79 4.76 13.33
CA THR A 83 -7.71 6.22 13.38
C THR A 83 -6.40 6.65 12.77
N LEU A 84 -6.45 7.37 11.66
CA LEU A 84 -5.26 7.86 10.99
C LEU A 84 -4.92 9.28 11.38
N ARG A 85 -5.86 10.18 11.25
CA ARG A 85 -5.71 11.62 11.55
C ARG A 85 -4.41 12.16 10.99
N ARG A 86 -4.23 11.99 9.69
CA ARG A 86 -2.96 12.29 9.06
C ARG A 86 -3.17 12.93 7.71
N GLU A 87 -2.41 13.98 7.45
CA GLU A 87 -2.35 14.57 6.11
C GLU A 87 -1.27 13.83 5.31
N ILE A 88 -1.67 13.31 4.15
CA ILE A 88 -0.77 12.60 3.25
C ILE A 88 -0.63 13.43 1.99
N PRO A 89 0.57 13.87 1.65
CA PRO A 89 0.78 14.65 0.44
C PRO A 89 0.63 13.79 -0.82
N ALA A 90 0.45 14.45 -1.95
CA ALA A 90 0.43 13.77 -3.24
C ALA A 90 1.75 13.00 -3.41
N GLY A 91 1.65 11.72 -3.76
CA GLY A 91 2.79 10.83 -3.87
C GLY A 91 3.16 10.14 -2.57
N GLY A 92 2.53 10.50 -1.45
CA GLY A 92 2.80 9.91 -0.14
C GLY A 92 1.93 8.72 0.16
N GLU A 93 2.25 8.07 1.29
CA GLU A 93 1.54 6.88 1.76
C GLU A 93 1.25 7.02 3.24
N THR A 94 0.19 6.34 3.68
CA THR A 94 -0.08 6.22 5.11
C THR A 94 0.93 5.25 5.74
N ARG A 95 0.92 5.19 7.07
CA ARG A 95 1.61 4.12 7.76
C ARG A 95 1.03 2.77 7.36
N VAL A 96 1.80 1.74 7.58
CA VAL A 96 1.32 0.37 7.39
C VAL A 96 0.33 0.05 8.50
N ILE A 97 -0.81 -0.52 8.13
CA ILE A 97 -1.87 -0.90 9.06
C ILE A 97 -1.88 -2.42 9.13
N ASP A 98 -1.61 -2.95 10.33
CA ASP A 98 -1.69 -4.39 10.55
C ASP A 98 -3.15 -4.79 10.69
N LEU A 99 -3.54 -5.84 9.98
CA LEU A 99 -4.91 -6.35 10.06
C LEU A 99 -5.05 -7.26 11.26
N GLU A 100 -6.11 -7.02 12.02
CA GLU A 100 -6.42 -7.86 13.18
C GLU A 100 -6.72 -9.28 12.72
N GLY A 101 -6.14 -10.27 13.40
CA GLY A 101 -6.32 -11.66 13.04
C GLY A 101 -5.38 -12.15 11.95
N ASN A 102 -4.45 -11.32 11.50
CA ASN A 102 -3.42 -11.64 10.50
C ASN A 102 -3.99 -11.88 9.09
N ASN A 103 -4.20 -13.11 8.71
CA ASN A 103 -4.62 -13.44 7.34
C ASN A 103 -6.11 -13.16 7.18
N ARG A 104 -6.46 -12.11 6.48
CA ARG A 104 -7.84 -11.69 6.36
C ARG A 104 -8.22 -11.43 4.90
N VAL A 105 -9.45 -11.81 4.58
CA VAL A 105 -10.06 -11.44 3.30
C VAL A 105 -10.80 -10.13 3.50
N ILE A 106 -10.44 -9.12 2.74
CA ILE A 106 -11.03 -7.78 2.82
C ILE A 106 -12.14 -7.67 1.78
N THR A 107 -13.30 -7.16 2.18
CA THR A 107 -14.40 -6.90 1.25
C THR A 107 -14.45 -5.46 0.82
N LYS A 108 -14.11 -4.54 1.71
CA LYS A 108 -14.02 -3.12 1.37
C LYS A 108 -13.26 -2.37 2.46
N VAL A 109 -12.75 -1.21 2.08
CA VAL A 109 -12.14 -0.27 3.00
C VAL A 109 -12.88 1.06 2.83
N VAL A 110 -13.43 1.56 3.93
CA VAL A 110 -14.14 2.84 3.98
C VAL A 110 -13.22 3.85 4.62
N PHE A 111 -13.15 5.05 4.09
CA PHE A 111 -12.30 6.08 4.68
C PHE A 111 -13.00 7.44 4.68
N TRP A 112 -12.77 8.17 5.76
CA TRP A 112 -13.25 9.54 5.93
C TRP A 112 -12.08 10.48 5.77
N TYR A 113 -12.28 11.60 5.07
CA TYR A 113 -11.19 12.45 4.69
C TYR A 113 -11.62 13.88 4.46
N ASN A 114 -10.63 14.78 4.46
CA ASN A 114 -10.77 16.12 3.93
C ASN A 114 -9.77 16.27 2.80
N THR A 115 -10.16 16.99 1.76
CA THR A 115 -9.26 17.28 0.67
C THR A 115 -9.46 18.71 0.24
N THR A 116 -8.34 19.39 -0.09
CA THR A 116 -8.44 20.69 -0.75
C THR A 116 -8.72 20.44 -2.20
N SER A 117 -9.83 20.96 -2.66
CA SER A 117 -10.13 20.88 -4.09
C SER A 117 -9.61 22.12 -4.77
N VAL A 118 -8.83 21.92 -5.80
CA VAL A 118 -8.58 22.94 -6.79
C VAL A 118 -9.34 22.50 -8.02
N LYS A 119 -10.03 23.45 -8.63
CA LYS A 119 -10.87 23.21 -9.78
C LYS A 119 -10.18 22.28 -10.78
N GLY A 120 -10.87 21.23 -11.16
CA GLY A 120 -10.40 20.30 -12.19
C GLY A 120 -9.41 19.24 -11.75
N LYS A 121 -8.96 19.25 -10.48
CA LYS A 121 -8.01 18.26 -9.99
C LYS A 121 -8.58 17.56 -8.77
N ARG A 122 -8.56 16.25 -8.78
CA ARG A 122 -9.04 15.44 -7.68
C ARG A 122 -7.91 14.51 -7.21
N ALA A 123 -7.90 14.26 -5.92
CA ALA A 123 -6.99 13.27 -5.37
C ALA A 123 -7.44 11.87 -5.78
N LYS A 124 -6.50 10.97 -5.83
CA LYS A 124 -6.75 9.55 -6.05
C LYS A 124 -6.15 8.79 -4.88
N VAL A 125 -6.93 7.88 -4.31
CA VAL A 125 -6.50 7.04 -3.20
C VAL A 125 -6.42 5.61 -3.69
N GLN A 126 -5.25 4.99 -3.51
CA GLN A 126 -5.03 3.59 -3.85
C GLN A 126 -4.91 2.78 -2.58
N LEU A 127 -5.56 1.64 -2.54
CA LEU A 127 -5.43 0.68 -1.46
C LEU A 127 -4.43 -0.38 -1.87
N LEU A 128 -3.41 -0.56 -1.04
CA LEU A 128 -2.37 -1.56 -1.25
C LEU A 128 -2.41 -2.56 -0.11
N GLY A 129 -2.25 -3.83 -0.44
CA GLY A 129 -2.22 -4.90 0.54
C GLY A 129 -0.96 -5.74 0.44
N GLU A 130 -0.51 -6.25 1.57
CA GLU A 130 0.61 -7.18 1.65
C GLU A 130 0.11 -8.50 2.21
N ARG A 131 0.48 -9.60 1.52
CA ARG A 131 0.14 -10.96 1.95
C ARG A 131 1.04 -11.45 3.07
#